data_129101befe17b7874bda2354450f240e
#
_entry.id   129101befe17b7874bda2354450f240e
#
_cell.length_a   1.000
_cell.length_b   1.000
_cell.length_c   1.000
_cell.angle_alpha   90.00
_cell.angle_beta   90.00
_cell.angle_gamma   90.00
#
_symmetry.space_group_name_H-M   'P 1'
#
loop_
_entity.id
_entity.type
_entity.pdbx_description
1 polymer ?
#
loop_
_entity_poly.entity_id
_entity_poly.type
_entity_poly.pdbx_seq_one_letter_code
_entity_poly.pdbx_strand_id
1 'polypeptide(L)'
;MKVTEITTHLVKLDFSAWYEDRPKPDTEPRFWYYPLICLSTDEGVEGYSMGYGVVGCGHANASLIHDVYYHHVVGHDPLCHEAIWQDIRRLNRHLYGLTDTIQAELDVALWDIKGKVAGLPIATLLGKVRDKVPLYASLPPHLIETPEALEKAVKAKKAAGYSGIKLQPLGGPASVIPRLHLTREIVGPDFPLMIDSIAELTFVEALAIGRELDTLKYLWFEEPIPDRQINQLKKLADDIETPVLAAET
;
A
#
# COMPACT_ATOMS: atom_id res chain seq x y z
N MET A 1 27.88 11.92 12.86
CA MET A 1 26.99 12.36 11.75
C MET A 1 25.73 12.97 12.32
N LYS A 2 25.24 14.05 11.72
CA LYS A 2 23.97 14.67 12.11
C LYS A 2 23.19 15.08 10.89
N VAL A 3 21.87 14.92 10.92
CA VAL A 3 20.99 15.52 9.93
C VAL A 3 21.05 17.04 10.07
N THR A 4 21.32 17.73 8.98
CA THR A 4 21.42 19.20 8.95
C THR A 4 20.19 19.87 8.38
N GLU A 5 19.47 19.18 7.48
CA GLU A 5 18.33 19.71 6.78
C GLU A 5 17.35 18.64 6.32
N ILE A 6 16.07 18.99 6.24
CA ILE A 6 15.03 18.25 5.55
C ILE A 6 14.53 19.13 4.41
N THR A 7 14.66 18.66 3.18
CA THR A 7 14.09 19.31 2.00
C THR A 7 12.97 18.46 1.43
N THR A 8 11.85 19.08 1.02
CA THR A 8 10.76 18.38 0.34
C THR A 8 10.52 19.01 -1.02
N HIS A 9 10.52 18.20 -2.08
CA HIS A 9 10.19 18.58 -3.43
C HIS A 9 8.86 17.97 -3.83
N LEU A 10 7.88 18.79 -4.17
CA LEU A 10 6.58 18.30 -4.62
C LEU A 10 6.65 17.89 -6.09
N VAL A 11 6.69 16.61 -6.33
CA VAL A 11 6.67 16.02 -7.68
C VAL A 11 5.23 15.97 -8.16
N LYS A 12 4.91 16.76 -9.18
CA LYS A 12 3.59 16.81 -9.80
C LYS A 12 3.46 15.70 -10.85
N LEU A 13 2.52 14.81 -10.65
CA LEU A 13 2.20 13.74 -11.59
C LEU A 13 0.82 13.99 -12.23
N ASP A 14 0.74 13.85 -13.56
CA ASP A 14 -0.52 13.89 -14.29
C ASP A 14 -1.11 12.49 -14.40
N PHE A 15 -2.22 12.27 -13.74
CA PHE A 15 -2.94 10.98 -13.76
C PHE A 15 -4.00 10.90 -14.86
N SER A 16 -4.03 11.82 -15.84
CA SER A 16 -4.97 11.77 -16.95
C SER A 16 -4.93 10.44 -17.69
N ALA A 17 -3.75 9.88 -17.90
CA ALA A 17 -3.57 8.58 -18.55
C ALA A 17 -4.20 7.41 -17.77
N TRP A 18 -4.33 7.53 -16.46
CA TRP A 18 -5.03 6.53 -15.63
C TRP A 18 -6.53 6.44 -15.94
N TYR A 19 -7.06 7.50 -16.56
CA TYR A 19 -8.48 7.64 -16.89
C TYR A 19 -8.76 7.63 -18.39
N GLU A 20 -7.80 7.30 -19.27
CA GLU A 20 -7.96 7.34 -20.72
C GLU A 20 -9.17 6.55 -21.20
N ASP A 21 -9.46 5.40 -20.59
CA ASP A 21 -10.54 4.48 -20.97
C ASP A 21 -11.78 4.55 -20.04
N ARG A 22 -11.84 5.51 -19.12
CA ARG A 22 -12.94 5.64 -18.15
C ARG A 22 -13.21 7.10 -17.76
N PRO A 23 -14.47 7.44 -17.40
CA PRO A 23 -14.74 8.77 -16.87
C PRO A 23 -13.99 8.98 -15.54
N LYS A 24 -13.25 10.09 -15.46
CA LYS A 24 -12.62 10.53 -14.22
C LYS A 24 -13.71 11.04 -13.27
N PRO A 25 -13.73 10.61 -11.99
CA PRO A 25 -14.62 11.20 -11.00
C PRO A 25 -14.35 12.71 -10.84
N ASP A 26 -15.39 13.53 -10.80
CA ASP A 26 -15.27 14.98 -10.63
C ASP A 26 -14.58 15.37 -9.30
N THR A 27 -14.62 14.49 -8.32
CA THR A 27 -13.99 14.66 -7.00
C THR A 27 -12.49 14.39 -6.99
N GLU A 28 -11.96 13.73 -8.02
CA GLU A 28 -10.53 13.41 -8.05
C GLU A 28 -9.72 14.49 -8.79
N PRO A 29 -8.60 14.97 -8.19
CA PRO A 29 -7.74 15.92 -8.84
C PRO A 29 -7.03 15.29 -10.06
N ARG A 30 -6.86 16.08 -11.12
CA ARG A 30 -6.07 15.67 -12.29
C ARG A 30 -4.60 15.42 -11.96
N PHE A 31 -4.06 16.20 -11.02
CA PHE A 31 -2.66 16.15 -10.64
C PHE A 31 -2.54 15.68 -9.19
N TRP A 32 -1.67 14.72 -8.98
CA TRP A 32 -1.23 14.32 -7.65
C TRP A 32 0.15 14.89 -7.37
N TYR A 33 0.40 15.23 -6.12
CA TYR A 33 1.66 15.82 -5.68
C TYR A 33 2.28 14.90 -4.64
N TYR A 34 3.40 14.28 -5.01
CA TYR A 34 4.15 13.40 -4.12
C TYR A 34 5.34 14.16 -3.54
N PRO A 35 5.51 14.24 -2.21
CA PRO A 35 6.69 14.84 -1.64
C PRO A 35 7.88 13.89 -1.82
N LEU A 36 8.91 14.34 -2.54
CA LEU A 36 10.22 13.73 -2.52
C LEU A 36 10.97 14.34 -1.33
N ILE A 37 11.29 13.52 -0.35
CA ILE A 37 11.95 13.91 0.89
C ILE A 37 13.43 13.65 0.75
N CYS A 38 14.26 14.65 1.09
CA CYS A 38 15.71 14.54 1.17
C CYS A 38 16.16 14.95 2.57
N LEU A 39 16.91 14.08 3.23
CA LEU A 39 17.62 14.36 4.48
C LEU A 39 19.08 14.56 4.17
N SER A 40 19.62 15.77 4.41
CA SER A 40 21.05 16.06 4.24
C SER A 40 21.79 15.93 5.58
N THR A 41 23.05 15.50 5.56
CA THR A 41 23.89 15.36 6.75
C THR A 41 25.14 16.24 6.70
N ASP A 42 25.74 16.51 7.87
CA ASP A 42 27.01 17.24 8.02
C ASP A 42 28.23 16.51 7.41
N GLU A 43 28.08 15.23 7.04
CA GLU A 43 29.13 14.43 6.38
C GLU A 43 28.87 14.29 4.88
N GLY A 44 27.85 15.00 4.32
CA GLY A 44 27.55 14.99 2.89
C GLY A 44 26.82 13.74 2.39
N VAL A 45 26.36 12.87 3.29
CA VAL A 45 25.49 11.75 2.93
C VAL A 45 24.06 12.23 2.92
N GLU A 46 23.32 11.89 1.88
CA GLU A 46 21.90 12.21 1.74
C GLU A 46 21.05 10.96 1.72
N GLY A 47 19.87 11.02 2.36
CA GLY A 47 18.86 9.98 2.33
C GLY A 47 17.58 10.45 1.66
N TYR A 48 16.97 9.56 0.90
CA TYR A 48 15.80 9.88 0.08
C TYR A 48 14.63 8.95 0.39
N SER A 49 13.43 9.52 0.34
CA SER A 49 12.19 8.76 0.29
C SER A 49 11.15 9.48 -0.57
N MET A 50 10.16 8.73 -1.03
CA MET A 50 8.98 9.28 -1.69
C MET A 50 7.82 9.22 -0.70
N GLY A 51 7.26 10.37 -0.38
CA GLY A 51 6.09 10.45 0.47
C GLY A 51 4.77 10.18 -0.25
N TYR A 52 3.74 9.93 0.53
CA TYR A 52 2.40 9.66 0.02
C TYR A 52 1.74 10.94 -0.48
N GLY A 53 1.24 10.91 -1.71
CA GLY A 53 0.67 12.08 -2.40
C GLY A 53 -0.70 11.86 -3.03
N VAL A 54 -1.33 10.71 -2.78
CA VAL A 54 -2.63 10.34 -3.33
C VAL A 54 -3.71 11.33 -2.89
N VAL A 55 -4.67 11.62 -3.78
CA VAL A 55 -5.82 12.51 -3.51
C VAL A 55 -5.41 13.92 -3.02
N GLY A 56 -4.20 14.37 -3.37
CA GLY A 56 -3.76 15.74 -3.07
C GLY A 56 -3.19 15.96 -1.66
N CYS A 57 -2.95 14.91 -0.86
CA CYS A 57 -2.40 15.06 0.49
C CYS A 57 -0.90 15.44 0.54
N GLY A 58 -0.18 15.39 -0.59
CA GLY A 58 1.26 15.65 -0.62
C GLY A 58 1.69 17.01 -0.08
N HIS A 59 0.90 18.07 -0.30
CA HIS A 59 1.17 19.38 0.28
C HIS A 59 1.01 19.37 1.81
N ALA A 60 -0.04 18.73 2.31
CA ALA A 60 -0.26 18.60 3.75
C ALA A 60 0.86 17.80 4.42
N ASN A 61 1.29 16.70 3.80
CA ASN A 61 2.41 15.89 4.29
C ASN A 61 3.71 16.69 4.32
N ALA A 62 4.02 17.45 3.26
CA ALA A 62 5.20 18.32 3.24
C ALA A 62 5.16 19.36 4.36
N SER A 63 4.01 20.02 4.61
CA SER A 63 3.86 20.96 5.72
C SER A 63 4.06 20.30 7.08
N LEU A 64 3.47 19.12 7.30
CA LEU A 64 3.66 18.37 8.56
C LEU A 64 5.13 17.99 8.80
N ILE A 65 5.86 17.61 7.75
CA ILE A 65 7.29 17.31 7.84
C ILE A 65 8.05 18.54 8.32
N HIS A 66 7.80 19.73 7.76
CA HIS A 66 8.49 20.96 8.13
C HIS A 66 8.02 21.56 9.45
N ASP A 67 6.71 21.57 9.72
CA ASP A 67 6.14 22.27 10.86
C ASP A 67 6.21 21.43 12.15
N VAL A 68 6.21 20.10 12.04
CA VAL A 68 6.12 19.20 13.18
C VAL A 68 7.37 18.34 13.33
N TYR A 69 7.74 17.59 12.29
CA TYR A 69 8.80 16.58 12.41
C TYR A 69 10.22 17.15 12.30
N TYR A 70 10.42 18.32 11.72
CA TYR A 70 11.73 18.93 11.49
C TYR A 70 12.62 18.91 12.74
N HIS A 71 12.09 19.37 13.87
CA HIS A 71 12.84 19.48 15.13
C HIS A 71 13.15 18.15 15.81
N HIS A 72 12.50 17.07 15.39
CA HIS A 72 12.73 15.72 15.90
C HIS A 72 13.77 14.95 15.07
N VAL A 73 14.13 15.45 13.89
CA VAL A 73 15.08 14.81 12.97
C VAL A 73 16.34 15.62 12.81
N VAL A 74 16.23 16.92 12.57
CA VAL A 74 17.38 17.81 12.39
C VAL A 74 18.17 17.96 13.69
N GLY A 75 19.50 17.85 13.59
CA GLY A 75 20.42 17.86 14.71
C GLY A 75 20.68 16.49 15.34
N HIS A 76 19.90 15.46 14.99
CA HIS A 76 20.05 14.10 15.48
C HIS A 76 20.94 13.24 14.58
N ASP A 77 21.50 12.18 15.14
CA ASP A 77 22.26 11.19 14.38
C ASP A 77 21.30 10.26 13.62
N PRO A 78 21.35 10.25 12.25
CA PRO A 78 20.47 9.42 11.46
C PRO A 78 20.68 7.91 11.66
N LEU A 79 21.83 7.50 12.17
CA LEU A 79 22.09 6.09 12.50
C LEU A 79 21.34 5.62 13.74
N CYS A 80 20.91 6.57 14.58
CA CYS A 80 20.02 6.33 15.74
C CYS A 80 18.54 6.43 15.35
N HIS A 81 18.16 5.96 14.15
CA HIS A 81 16.83 6.11 13.58
C HIS A 81 15.70 5.63 14.51
N GLU A 82 15.94 4.57 15.30
CA GLU A 82 14.96 4.05 16.26
C GLU A 82 14.63 5.08 17.36
N ALA A 83 15.63 5.82 17.84
CA ALA A 83 15.40 6.87 18.83
C ALA A 83 14.57 8.03 18.24
N ILE A 84 14.85 8.42 16.99
CA ILE A 84 14.10 9.43 16.25
C ILE A 84 12.65 8.94 16.06
N TRP A 85 12.47 7.69 15.63
CA TRP A 85 11.16 7.08 15.43
C TRP A 85 10.31 7.08 16.70
N GLN A 86 10.90 6.69 17.83
CA GLN A 86 10.19 6.68 19.11
C GLN A 86 9.85 8.07 19.60
N ASP A 87 10.70 9.07 19.35
CA ASP A 87 10.44 10.46 19.73
C ASP A 87 9.27 11.03 18.94
N ILE A 88 9.27 10.84 17.60
CA ILE A 88 8.15 11.21 16.73
C ILE A 88 6.86 10.50 17.15
N ARG A 89 6.91 9.20 17.43
CA ARG A 89 5.74 8.42 17.83
C ARG A 89 5.06 8.95 19.10
N ARG A 90 5.80 9.59 19.99
CA ARG A 90 5.22 10.23 21.19
C ARG A 90 4.26 11.36 20.85
N LEU A 91 4.45 12.03 19.70
CA LEU A 91 3.56 13.09 19.22
C LEU A 91 2.16 12.56 18.90
N ASN A 92 2.02 11.30 18.45
CA ASN A 92 0.74 10.69 18.13
C ASN A 92 -0.24 10.70 19.32
N ARG A 93 0.28 10.77 20.57
CA ARG A 93 -0.56 10.92 21.75
C ARG A 93 -1.32 12.25 21.79
N HIS A 94 -0.78 13.30 21.18
CA HIS A 94 -1.31 14.66 21.23
C HIS A 94 -1.89 15.14 19.91
N LEU A 95 -1.43 14.53 18.81
CA LEU A 95 -1.74 14.92 17.44
C LEU A 95 -2.39 13.74 16.70
N TYR A 96 -3.66 13.46 17.01
CA TYR A 96 -4.42 12.33 16.42
C TYR A 96 -4.53 12.34 14.89
N GLY A 97 -4.12 13.40 14.23
CA GLY A 97 -4.09 13.52 12.78
C GLY A 97 -2.74 13.16 12.14
N LEU A 98 -1.72 12.84 12.94
CA LEU A 98 -0.44 12.38 12.41
C LEU A 98 -0.54 10.89 12.10
N THR A 99 -0.42 10.55 10.85
CA THR A 99 -0.45 9.17 10.40
C THR A 99 0.92 8.54 10.52
N ASP A 100 0.97 7.24 10.79
CA ASP A 100 2.21 6.46 10.76
C ASP A 100 2.88 6.52 9.36
N THR A 101 2.11 6.83 8.32
CA THR A 101 2.57 7.02 6.95
C THR A 101 3.67 8.09 6.85
N ILE A 102 3.46 9.30 7.42
CA ILE A 102 4.47 10.37 7.34
C ILE A 102 5.72 10.01 8.14
N GLN A 103 5.54 9.36 9.29
CA GLN A 103 6.66 8.86 10.08
C GLN A 103 7.46 7.82 9.31
N ALA A 104 6.79 6.88 8.62
CA ALA A 104 7.42 5.88 7.76
C ALA A 104 8.21 6.51 6.60
N GLU A 105 7.70 7.59 6.00
CA GLU A 105 8.39 8.33 4.95
C GLU A 105 9.76 8.86 5.42
N LEU A 106 9.82 9.43 6.63
CA LEU A 106 11.08 9.89 7.22
C LEU A 106 12.00 8.72 7.59
N ASP A 107 11.45 7.65 8.14
CA ASP A 107 12.22 6.45 8.52
C ASP A 107 12.87 5.78 7.30
N VAL A 108 12.18 5.71 6.16
CA VAL A 108 12.76 5.21 4.90
C VAL A 108 13.98 6.04 4.48
N ALA A 109 13.92 7.37 4.58
CA ALA A 109 15.07 8.24 4.27
C ALA A 109 16.24 8.03 5.25
N LEU A 110 15.97 7.81 6.53
CA LEU A 110 17.00 7.46 7.53
C LEU A 110 17.63 6.10 7.24
N TRP A 111 16.84 5.11 6.84
CA TRP A 111 17.36 3.81 6.38
C TRP A 111 18.21 3.92 5.12
N ASP A 112 17.87 4.81 4.19
CA ASP A 112 18.66 5.07 2.98
C ASP A 112 20.06 5.63 3.36
N ILE A 113 20.13 6.59 4.30
CA ILE A 113 21.41 7.05 4.88
C ILE A 113 22.18 5.88 5.47
N LYS A 114 21.55 5.07 6.30
CA LYS A 114 22.18 3.93 6.96
C LYS A 114 22.77 2.93 5.99
N GLY A 115 22.03 2.62 4.90
CA GLY A 115 22.52 1.76 3.81
C GLY A 115 23.74 2.34 3.12
N LYS A 116 23.71 3.65 2.80
CA LYS A 116 24.81 4.38 2.14
C LYS A 116 26.05 4.44 3.02
N VAL A 117 25.91 4.75 4.30
CA VAL A 117 27.02 4.77 5.27
C VAL A 117 27.65 3.39 5.42
N ALA A 118 26.83 2.35 5.52
CA ALA A 118 27.32 0.97 5.63
C ALA A 118 27.90 0.42 4.32
N GLY A 119 27.64 1.06 3.17
CA GLY A 119 28.00 0.54 1.85
C GLY A 119 27.27 -0.76 1.49
N LEU A 120 26.07 -0.98 2.07
CA LEU A 120 25.31 -2.22 1.94
C LEU A 120 23.85 -1.93 1.54
N PRO A 121 23.24 -2.82 0.73
CA PRO A 121 21.80 -2.79 0.53
C PRO A 121 21.05 -2.95 1.86
N ILE A 122 19.94 -2.23 2.02
CA ILE A 122 19.09 -2.32 3.23
C ILE A 122 18.62 -3.76 3.48
N ALA A 123 18.28 -4.49 2.42
CA ALA A 123 17.95 -5.91 2.54
C ALA A 123 19.04 -6.74 3.23
N THR A 124 20.30 -6.43 2.98
CA THR A 124 21.44 -7.09 3.65
C THR A 124 21.54 -6.71 5.11
N LEU A 125 21.33 -5.41 5.44
CA LEU A 125 21.32 -4.93 6.82
C LEU A 125 20.19 -5.54 7.64
N LEU A 126 19.05 -5.83 7.01
CA LEU A 126 17.88 -6.48 7.62
C LEU A 126 17.98 -8.01 7.67
N GLY A 127 19.09 -8.59 7.19
CA GLY A 127 19.25 -10.06 7.17
C GLY A 127 18.56 -10.70 5.98
N LYS A 128 19.04 -10.40 4.78
CA LYS A 128 18.52 -10.91 3.50
C LYS A 128 18.37 -12.44 3.51
N VAL A 129 17.14 -12.92 3.19
CA VAL A 129 16.80 -14.35 3.17
C VAL A 129 16.70 -14.89 1.74
N ARG A 130 16.41 -14.04 0.75
CA ARG A 130 16.18 -14.45 -0.64
C ARG A 130 16.65 -13.39 -1.63
N ASP A 131 16.96 -13.82 -2.85
CA ASP A 131 17.40 -12.94 -3.95
C ASP A 131 16.24 -12.50 -4.85
N LYS A 132 15.15 -13.26 -4.85
CA LYS A 132 13.97 -12.99 -5.69
C LYS A 132 12.70 -13.17 -4.88
N VAL A 133 11.72 -12.34 -5.19
CA VAL A 133 10.37 -12.40 -4.61
C VAL A 133 9.39 -12.69 -5.75
N PRO A 134 8.48 -13.70 -5.61
CA PRO A 134 7.42 -13.92 -6.58
C PRO A 134 6.49 -12.71 -6.62
N LEU A 135 6.04 -12.34 -7.82
CA LEU A 135 5.13 -11.22 -8.03
C LEU A 135 3.75 -11.70 -8.42
N TYR A 136 2.72 -11.10 -7.86
CA TYR A 136 1.36 -11.20 -8.35
C TYR A 136 0.94 -9.93 -9.11
N ALA A 137 -0.02 -10.04 -10.00
CA ALA A 137 -0.62 -8.89 -10.68
C ALA A 137 -1.87 -8.43 -9.93
N SER A 138 -1.94 -7.16 -9.56
CA SER A 138 -3.18 -6.54 -9.09
C SER A 138 -4.00 -6.05 -10.28
N LEU A 139 -5.28 -6.42 -10.32
CA LEU A 139 -6.24 -6.03 -11.36
C LEU A 139 -7.24 -5.06 -10.76
N PRO A 140 -7.07 -3.75 -11.01
CA PRO A 140 -7.99 -2.71 -10.52
C PRO A 140 -9.37 -2.83 -11.19
N PRO A 141 -10.42 -2.21 -10.61
CA PRO A 141 -11.81 -2.38 -11.02
C PRO A 141 -12.05 -2.21 -12.52
N HIS A 142 -11.47 -1.17 -13.12
CA HIS A 142 -11.69 -0.84 -14.55
C HIS A 142 -11.17 -1.90 -15.54
N LEU A 143 -10.25 -2.77 -15.13
CA LEU A 143 -9.76 -3.87 -15.95
C LEU A 143 -10.63 -5.13 -15.85
N ILE A 144 -11.62 -5.15 -14.94
CA ILE A 144 -12.42 -6.33 -14.62
C ILE A 144 -13.93 -6.04 -14.57
N GLU A 145 -14.38 -4.95 -15.20
CA GLU A 145 -15.79 -4.53 -15.18
C GLU A 145 -16.72 -5.52 -15.90
N THR A 146 -16.27 -6.04 -17.04
CA THR A 146 -17.04 -7.04 -17.82
C THR A 146 -16.34 -8.39 -17.82
N PRO A 147 -17.09 -9.49 -18.03
CA PRO A 147 -16.49 -10.82 -18.14
C PRO A 147 -15.37 -10.91 -19.20
N GLU A 148 -15.53 -10.25 -20.34
CA GLU A 148 -14.57 -10.25 -21.45
C GLU A 148 -13.30 -9.48 -21.08
N ALA A 149 -13.44 -8.32 -20.40
CA ALA A 149 -12.31 -7.53 -19.91
C ALA A 149 -11.53 -8.31 -18.84
N LEU A 150 -12.23 -8.93 -17.89
CA LEU A 150 -11.65 -9.79 -16.86
C LEU A 150 -10.88 -10.95 -17.49
N GLU A 151 -11.49 -11.69 -18.42
CA GLU A 151 -10.85 -12.82 -19.11
C GLU A 151 -9.57 -12.38 -19.83
N LYS A 152 -9.64 -11.28 -20.59
CA LYS A 152 -8.49 -10.70 -21.32
C LYS A 152 -7.36 -10.33 -20.34
N ALA A 153 -7.69 -9.62 -19.25
CA ALA A 153 -6.72 -9.18 -18.28
C ALA A 153 -6.03 -10.35 -17.56
N VAL A 154 -6.82 -11.33 -17.09
CA VAL A 154 -6.33 -12.52 -16.39
C VAL A 154 -5.41 -13.35 -17.29
N LYS A 155 -5.82 -13.61 -18.52
CA LYS A 155 -5.00 -14.37 -19.51
C LYS A 155 -3.68 -13.64 -19.79
N ALA A 156 -3.73 -12.32 -19.99
CA ALA A 156 -2.53 -11.52 -20.26
C ALA A 156 -1.54 -11.57 -19.09
N LYS A 157 -2.00 -11.43 -17.83
CA LYS A 157 -1.12 -11.49 -16.66
C LYS A 157 -0.54 -12.88 -16.41
N LYS A 158 -1.36 -13.93 -16.61
CA LYS A 158 -0.87 -15.32 -16.53
C LYS A 158 0.21 -15.58 -17.60
N ALA A 159 -0.01 -15.15 -18.83
CA ALA A 159 0.94 -15.29 -19.93
C ALA A 159 2.24 -14.49 -19.70
N ALA A 160 2.17 -13.36 -19.01
CA ALA A 160 3.33 -12.55 -18.62
C ALA A 160 4.18 -13.17 -17.49
N GLY A 161 3.76 -14.32 -16.92
CA GLY A 161 4.53 -15.06 -15.94
C GLY A 161 4.36 -14.60 -14.48
N TYR A 162 3.31 -13.84 -14.17
CA TYR A 162 2.98 -13.54 -12.77
C TYR A 162 2.64 -14.81 -12.00
N SER A 163 3.07 -14.87 -10.75
CA SER A 163 2.87 -16.03 -9.85
C SER A 163 1.49 -16.08 -9.21
N GLY A 164 0.69 -15.05 -9.36
CA GLY A 164 -0.67 -14.94 -8.81
C GLY A 164 -1.40 -13.73 -9.38
N ILE A 165 -2.69 -13.64 -9.10
CA ILE A 165 -3.53 -12.48 -9.49
C ILE A 165 -4.39 -12.06 -8.31
N LYS A 166 -4.36 -10.76 -7.99
CA LYS A 166 -5.26 -10.10 -7.03
C LYS A 166 -6.31 -9.31 -7.79
N LEU A 167 -7.59 -9.60 -7.53
CA LEU A 167 -8.72 -8.86 -8.08
C LEU A 167 -9.13 -7.76 -7.11
N GLN A 168 -9.53 -6.60 -7.63
CA GLN A 168 -10.16 -5.52 -6.87
C GLN A 168 -11.60 -5.27 -7.40
N PRO A 169 -12.54 -6.21 -7.20
CA PRO A 169 -13.89 -6.06 -7.71
C PRO A 169 -14.68 -5.10 -6.83
N LEU A 170 -15.45 -4.20 -7.45
CA LEU A 170 -16.42 -3.35 -6.75
C LEU A 170 -17.78 -4.01 -6.66
N GLY A 171 -18.53 -3.66 -5.62
CA GLY A 171 -19.91 -4.06 -5.37
C GLY A 171 -20.05 -5.27 -4.45
N GLY A 172 -21.30 -5.67 -4.22
CA GLY A 172 -21.63 -6.77 -3.32
C GLY A 172 -21.55 -8.16 -3.95
N PRO A 173 -21.98 -9.21 -3.22
CA PRO A 173 -21.83 -10.63 -3.61
C PRO A 173 -22.35 -10.95 -5.01
N ALA A 174 -23.49 -10.39 -5.40
CA ALA A 174 -24.09 -10.65 -6.72
C ALA A 174 -23.19 -10.23 -7.90
N SER A 175 -22.37 -9.20 -7.71
CA SER A 175 -21.41 -8.70 -8.67
C SER A 175 -20.06 -9.43 -8.58
N VAL A 176 -19.59 -9.66 -7.36
CA VAL A 176 -18.24 -10.16 -7.09
C VAL A 176 -18.13 -11.67 -7.34
N ILE A 177 -19.05 -12.47 -6.82
CA ILE A 177 -18.97 -13.94 -6.87
C ILE A 177 -18.83 -14.50 -8.30
N PRO A 178 -19.60 -14.04 -9.31
CA PRO A 178 -19.41 -14.52 -10.68
C PRO A 178 -18.00 -14.27 -11.25
N ARG A 179 -17.37 -13.12 -10.87
CA ARG A 179 -16.00 -12.81 -11.29
C ARG A 179 -14.97 -13.74 -10.64
N LEU A 180 -15.19 -14.13 -9.38
CA LEU A 180 -14.33 -15.08 -8.67
C LEU A 180 -14.34 -16.45 -9.37
N HIS A 181 -15.52 -16.96 -9.68
CA HIS A 181 -15.69 -18.25 -10.39
C HIS A 181 -15.05 -18.20 -11.79
N LEU A 182 -15.36 -17.17 -12.58
CA LEU A 182 -14.78 -17.00 -13.92
C LEU A 182 -13.24 -16.95 -13.86
N THR A 183 -12.68 -16.19 -12.90
CA THR A 183 -11.23 -16.11 -12.77
C THR A 183 -10.62 -17.47 -12.44
N ARG A 184 -11.22 -18.22 -11.51
CA ARG A 184 -10.76 -19.56 -11.14
C ARG A 184 -10.84 -20.53 -12.32
N GLU A 185 -11.89 -20.47 -13.12
CA GLU A 185 -12.04 -21.27 -14.34
C GLU A 185 -10.91 -20.99 -15.34
N ILE A 186 -10.60 -19.72 -15.58
CA ILE A 186 -9.57 -19.31 -16.54
C ILE A 186 -8.16 -19.77 -16.12
N VAL A 187 -7.82 -19.63 -14.81
CA VAL A 187 -6.46 -19.91 -14.37
C VAL A 187 -6.23 -21.36 -13.95
N GLY A 188 -7.30 -22.11 -13.66
CA GLY A 188 -7.24 -23.49 -13.15
C GLY A 188 -7.16 -23.55 -11.61
N PRO A 189 -7.22 -24.77 -11.03
CA PRO A 189 -7.47 -24.98 -9.60
C PRO A 189 -6.33 -24.53 -8.67
N ASP A 190 -5.10 -24.57 -9.15
CA ASP A 190 -3.91 -24.41 -8.28
C ASP A 190 -3.24 -23.05 -8.41
N PHE A 191 -3.71 -22.19 -9.32
CA PHE A 191 -3.11 -20.88 -9.51
C PHE A 191 -3.48 -19.93 -8.36
N PRO A 192 -2.51 -19.24 -7.72
CA PRO A 192 -2.77 -18.34 -6.61
C PRO A 192 -3.68 -17.18 -7.02
N LEU A 193 -4.82 -17.06 -6.36
CA LEU A 193 -5.77 -15.97 -6.53
C LEU A 193 -6.02 -15.28 -5.20
N MET A 194 -6.18 -13.98 -5.24
CA MET A 194 -6.46 -13.13 -4.11
C MET A 194 -7.55 -12.14 -4.47
N ILE A 195 -8.21 -11.60 -3.47
CA ILE A 195 -9.19 -10.53 -3.61
C ILE A 195 -8.90 -9.42 -2.62
N ASP A 196 -9.13 -8.19 -3.07
CA ASP A 196 -9.03 -6.97 -2.28
C ASP A 196 -10.35 -6.19 -2.44
N SER A 197 -11.09 -6.02 -1.37
CA SER A 197 -12.40 -5.37 -1.37
C SER A 197 -12.39 -3.93 -0.87
N ILE A 198 -11.19 -3.35 -0.70
CA ILE A 198 -10.96 -1.94 -0.35
C ILE A 198 -11.87 -1.42 0.78
N ALA A 199 -12.15 -2.28 1.76
CA ALA A 199 -12.94 -1.99 2.96
C ALA A 199 -14.40 -1.52 2.71
N GLU A 200 -15.00 -1.86 1.56
CA GLU A 200 -16.33 -1.36 1.18
C GLU A 200 -17.52 -2.27 1.56
N LEU A 201 -17.26 -3.51 1.99
CA LEU A 201 -18.32 -4.48 2.24
C LEU A 201 -18.91 -4.35 3.65
N THR A 202 -20.17 -4.73 3.78
CA THR A 202 -20.75 -5.05 5.09
C THR A 202 -20.29 -6.44 5.55
N PHE A 203 -20.38 -6.72 6.86
CA PHE A 203 -20.02 -8.05 7.39
C PHE A 203 -20.78 -9.20 6.70
N VAL A 204 -22.06 -9.02 6.41
CA VAL A 204 -22.88 -10.05 5.77
C VAL A 204 -22.44 -10.33 4.35
N GLU A 205 -22.09 -9.29 3.60
CA GLU A 205 -21.56 -9.40 2.24
C GLU A 205 -20.17 -10.05 2.24
N ALA A 206 -19.30 -9.61 3.14
CA ALA A 206 -17.97 -10.18 3.30
C ALA A 206 -18.04 -11.67 3.67
N LEU A 207 -18.95 -12.07 4.57
CA LEU A 207 -19.15 -13.47 4.92
C LEU A 207 -19.64 -14.30 3.71
N ALA A 208 -20.56 -13.77 2.92
CA ALA A 208 -21.06 -14.46 1.73
C ALA A 208 -19.93 -14.66 0.68
N ILE A 209 -19.14 -13.63 0.43
CA ILE A 209 -17.98 -13.70 -0.46
C ILE A 209 -16.92 -14.66 0.11
N GLY A 210 -16.59 -14.55 1.40
CA GLY A 210 -15.59 -15.38 2.06
C GLY A 210 -15.85 -16.88 1.93
N ARG A 211 -17.10 -17.30 2.06
CA ARG A 211 -17.49 -18.72 1.87
C ARG A 211 -17.28 -19.21 0.44
N GLU A 212 -17.45 -18.34 -0.55
CA GLU A 212 -17.12 -18.67 -1.95
C GLU A 212 -15.61 -18.73 -2.16
N LEU A 213 -14.85 -17.84 -1.51
CA LEU A 213 -13.38 -17.89 -1.55
C LEU A 213 -12.83 -19.20 -0.98
N ASP A 214 -13.43 -19.73 0.11
CA ASP A 214 -13.09 -21.05 0.67
C ASP A 214 -13.28 -22.14 -0.36
N THR A 215 -14.45 -22.17 -1.02
CA THR A 215 -14.78 -23.14 -2.07
C THR A 215 -13.82 -23.07 -3.25
N LEU A 216 -13.46 -21.84 -3.65
CA LEU A 216 -12.59 -21.55 -4.79
C LEU A 216 -11.10 -21.57 -4.43
N LYS A 217 -10.74 -21.79 -3.17
CA LYS A 217 -9.36 -21.82 -2.67
C LYS A 217 -8.56 -20.57 -3.01
N TYR A 218 -9.11 -19.42 -2.67
CA TYR A 218 -8.37 -18.16 -2.76
C TYR A 218 -7.33 -18.09 -1.64
N LEU A 219 -6.22 -17.40 -1.89
CA LEU A 219 -5.08 -17.37 -0.97
C LEU A 219 -5.31 -16.43 0.21
N TRP A 220 -5.95 -15.28 -0.03
CA TRP A 220 -6.42 -14.37 1.02
C TRP A 220 -7.57 -13.47 0.54
N PHE A 221 -8.26 -12.93 1.53
CA PHE A 221 -9.31 -11.91 1.41
C PHE A 221 -8.82 -10.62 2.06
N GLU A 222 -8.44 -9.62 1.25
CA GLU A 222 -7.86 -8.36 1.68
C GLU A 222 -8.95 -7.32 1.88
N GLU A 223 -8.85 -6.58 3.00
CA GLU A 223 -9.74 -5.49 3.40
C GLU A 223 -11.23 -5.75 3.12
N PRO A 224 -11.81 -6.84 3.64
CA PRO A 224 -13.21 -7.15 3.37
C PRO A 224 -14.18 -6.09 3.92
N ILE A 225 -13.88 -5.55 5.09
CA ILE A 225 -14.67 -4.56 5.82
C ILE A 225 -13.74 -3.50 6.43
N PRO A 226 -14.25 -2.32 6.84
CA PRO A 226 -13.41 -1.26 7.41
C PRO A 226 -12.54 -1.73 8.59
N ASP A 227 -11.27 -1.36 8.59
CA ASP A 227 -10.24 -1.77 9.56
C ASP A 227 -10.61 -1.50 11.01
N ARG A 228 -11.33 -0.41 11.27
CA ARG A 228 -11.78 -0.05 12.61
C ARG A 228 -12.81 -1.02 13.20
N GLN A 229 -13.37 -1.93 12.38
CA GLN A 229 -14.32 -2.95 12.81
C GLN A 229 -13.62 -4.24 13.26
N ILE A 230 -12.61 -4.13 14.12
CA ILE A 230 -11.71 -5.21 14.55
C ILE A 230 -12.47 -6.46 15.02
N ASN A 231 -13.55 -6.28 15.80
CA ASN A 231 -14.35 -7.41 16.29
C ASN A 231 -15.08 -8.15 15.16
N GLN A 232 -15.49 -7.43 14.11
CA GLN A 232 -16.13 -8.04 12.94
C GLN A 232 -15.09 -8.71 12.04
N LEU A 233 -13.90 -8.11 11.86
CA LEU A 233 -12.77 -8.73 11.17
C LEU A 233 -12.37 -10.05 11.84
N LYS A 234 -12.23 -10.03 13.17
CA LYS A 234 -11.97 -11.26 13.94
C LYS A 234 -13.06 -12.30 13.70
N LYS A 235 -14.34 -11.90 13.82
CA LYS A 235 -15.46 -12.82 13.61
C LYS A 235 -15.47 -13.38 12.19
N LEU A 236 -15.18 -12.58 11.18
CA LEU A 236 -15.08 -13.03 9.80
C LEU A 236 -13.97 -14.07 9.65
N ALA A 237 -12.79 -13.80 10.20
CA ALA A 237 -11.66 -14.72 10.18
C ALA A 237 -11.94 -16.04 10.93
N ASP A 238 -12.82 -16.01 11.94
CA ASP A 238 -13.26 -17.23 12.65
C ASP A 238 -14.32 -18.04 11.84
N ASP A 239 -15.09 -17.35 10.95
CA ASP A 239 -16.23 -17.92 10.22
C ASP A 239 -15.89 -18.42 8.79
N ILE A 240 -14.66 -18.17 8.29
CA ILE A 240 -14.17 -18.58 6.96
C ILE A 240 -12.80 -19.23 7.06
N GLU A 241 -12.43 -20.05 6.07
CA GLU A 241 -11.11 -20.72 5.99
C GLU A 241 -10.06 -19.85 5.32
N THR A 242 -10.48 -19.01 4.35
CA THR A 242 -9.60 -18.09 3.61
C THR A 242 -9.02 -17.04 4.56
N PRO A 243 -7.69 -16.89 4.64
CA PRO A 243 -7.05 -15.89 5.50
C PRO A 243 -7.54 -14.48 5.21
N VAL A 244 -7.90 -13.74 6.25
CA VAL A 244 -8.25 -12.32 6.18
C VAL A 244 -7.00 -11.48 6.32
N LEU A 245 -6.76 -10.61 5.36
CA LEU A 245 -5.70 -9.62 5.37
C LEU A 245 -6.32 -8.24 5.57
N ALA A 246 -5.79 -7.46 6.50
CA ALA A 246 -6.28 -6.11 6.83
C ALA A 246 -5.12 -5.19 7.19
N ALA A 247 -5.44 -3.92 7.48
CA ALA A 247 -4.50 -2.93 7.99
C ALA A 247 -3.51 -2.38 6.94
N GLU A 248 -4.03 -1.96 5.80
CA GLU A 248 -3.28 -1.08 4.89
C GLU A 248 -3.22 0.36 5.45
N THR A 249 -4.22 0.75 6.25
CA THR A 249 -4.36 2.10 6.82
C THR A 249 -4.06 2.17 8.31
#